data_a24c554c87958bd0a9a5604b65f3435e
#
_entry.id   a24c554c87958bd0a9a5604b65f3435e
#
_cell.length_a   1.000
_cell.length_b   1.000
_cell.length_c   1.000
_cell.angle_alpha   90.00
_cell.angle_beta   90.00
_cell.angle_gamma   90.00
#
_symmetry.space_group_name_H-M   'P 1'
#
loop_
_entity.id
_entity.type
_entity.pdbx_description
1 polymer ?
#
loop_
_entity_poly.entity_id
_entity_poly.type
_entity_poly.pdbx_seq_one_letter_code
_entity_poly.pdbx_strand_id
1 'polypeptide(L)'
;MVRSHIRNSALETAQFRARAALGFLAVVLALVGLSAWYFRLQVLEHTDYAKKSADNRIKQRPEVPARGLIYDRKGRVLADNVPAYRLDVVPAEAGDIDALIASLSKIIALSPEDIARFHETRRATRSFLPVTLRLKISDEEAARFAVDRWKYPGVELVPYLTRRYPYGDLFGHVIGYVARIDKRDLEKLGAGMATFGHTGKTGVERYYDDMLRGQIGYEQIETNVEGRIIGSLGRIPATPGADLRLSIDVDLQRAATLAFGDLTGSAVAIDPRTGEVLAMVSLPSYDPNLFVNGISHADYRRLMDDPARPLFNRNVLGGIAPGSTLKPLLTLAGLDSGLRRPEDRVLSTGEFRIGGQRRGYRDSHTGGHGWTDARKAIADSVNTYYYRLSLDMGIRKFDEYLALYGFGAPTGIDLAGESGGILPSPEWKAKNAKKQGPWYPGDTVISSIGQGFWKATPLQLAQSTAALADGGRLRRPHLVKERRDDFDRPWSMLEQPAPRMITHNSANLQVIQEGMVRTVHGPGGTARVISYGIPYRIAGKTGT
;
A
#
# COMPACT_ATOMS: atom_id res chain seq x y z
N MET A 1 68.23 -26.33 -81.03
CA MET A 1 67.17 -27.32 -81.31
C MET A 1 65.84 -26.85 -80.73
N VAL A 2 65.01 -26.30 -81.63
CA VAL A 2 63.65 -25.84 -81.21
C VAL A 2 62.74 -27.07 -81.40
N ARG A 3 62.19 -27.62 -80.33
CA ARG A 3 61.20 -28.69 -80.42
C ARG A 3 59.86 -28.03 -80.80
N SER A 4 59.45 -28.24 -82.04
CA SER A 4 58.10 -27.95 -82.50
C SER A 4 57.10 -28.87 -81.82
N HIS A 5 56.32 -28.40 -80.89
CA HIS A 5 55.16 -29.11 -80.38
C HIS A 5 54.14 -29.20 -81.55
N ILE A 6 53.93 -30.41 -82.07
CA ILE A 6 52.80 -30.68 -82.98
C ILE A 6 51.50 -30.55 -82.17
N ARG A 7 50.82 -29.41 -82.32
CA ARG A 7 49.49 -29.20 -81.76
C ARG A 7 48.50 -30.11 -82.51
N ASN A 8 47.93 -31.05 -81.77
CA ASN A 8 46.87 -31.90 -82.31
C ASN A 8 45.53 -31.16 -81.98
N SER A 9 45.11 -30.27 -82.92
CA SER A 9 43.91 -29.41 -82.77
C SER A 9 42.60 -30.19 -82.56
N ALA A 10 42.51 -31.43 -83.02
CA ALA A 10 41.38 -32.28 -82.85
C ALA A 10 41.20 -32.77 -81.39
N LEU A 11 42.37 -33.15 -80.76
CA LEU A 11 42.42 -33.57 -79.36
C LEU A 11 42.14 -32.39 -78.39
N GLU A 12 42.78 -31.25 -78.69
CA GLU A 12 42.50 -30.01 -77.91
C GLU A 12 41.05 -29.58 -78.01
N THR A 13 40.43 -29.65 -79.19
CA THR A 13 39.02 -29.32 -79.40
C THR A 13 38.10 -30.30 -78.66
N ALA A 14 38.41 -31.60 -78.68
CA ALA A 14 37.66 -32.64 -77.99
C ALA A 14 37.76 -32.45 -76.46
N GLN A 15 38.97 -32.18 -75.95
CA GLN A 15 39.16 -31.85 -74.50
C GLN A 15 38.44 -30.58 -74.07
N PHE A 16 38.49 -29.54 -74.94
CA PHE A 16 37.74 -28.30 -74.66
C PHE A 16 36.21 -28.54 -74.63
N ARG A 17 35.68 -29.27 -75.61
CA ARG A 17 34.22 -29.62 -75.64
C ARG A 17 33.85 -30.45 -74.43
N ALA A 18 34.66 -31.40 -73.99
CA ALA A 18 34.37 -32.20 -72.80
C ALA A 18 34.41 -31.36 -71.54
N ARG A 19 35.36 -30.44 -71.38
CA ARG A 19 35.45 -29.53 -70.26
C ARG A 19 34.30 -28.50 -70.27
N ALA A 20 33.93 -27.98 -71.46
CA ALA A 20 32.79 -27.09 -71.63
C ALA A 20 31.45 -27.78 -71.29
N ALA A 21 31.33 -29.06 -71.75
CA ALA A 21 30.10 -29.86 -71.42
C ALA A 21 30.04 -30.17 -69.93
N LEU A 22 31.17 -30.48 -69.26
CA LEU A 22 31.24 -30.66 -67.82
C LEU A 22 30.90 -29.36 -67.06
N GLY A 23 31.46 -28.21 -67.48
CA GLY A 23 31.16 -26.92 -66.94
C GLY A 23 29.69 -26.56 -67.12
N PHE A 24 29.13 -26.80 -68.31
CA PHE A 24 27.70 -26.57 -68.58
C PHE A 24 26.83 -27.47 -67.70
N LEU A 25 27.17 -28.75 -67.56
CA LEU A 25 26.40 -29.65 -66.64
C LEU A 25 26.46 -29.21 -65.20
N ALA A 26 27.63 -28.76 -64.72
CA ALA A 26 27.77 -28.22 -63.36
C ALA A 26 26.89 -26.99 -63.13
N VAL A 27 26.82 -26.06 -64.10
CA VAL A 27 25.93 -24.88 -64.03
C VAL A 27 24.46 -25.31 -64.04
N VAL A 28 24.09 -26.24 -64.89
CA VAL A 28 22.70 -26.76 -64.94
C VAL A 28 22.29 -27.41 -63.62
N LEU A 29 23.19 -28.25 -63.04
CA LEU A 29 22.94 -28.86 -61.72
C LEU A 29 22.85 -27.82 -60.60
N ALA A 30 23.68 -26.79 -60.64
CA ALA A 30 23.61 -25.69 -59.68
C ALA A 30 22.25 -24.91 -59.81
N LEU A 31 21.80 -24.64 -61.04
CA LEU A 31 20.53 -23.98 -61.30
C LEU A 31 19.33 -24.85 -60.86
N VAL A 32 19.39 -26.17 -61.13
CA VAL A 32 18.36 -27.12 -60.67
C VAL A 32 18.32 -27.16 -59.13
N GLY A 33 19.51 -27.22 -58.48
CA GLY A 33 19.61 -27.16 -57.02
C GLY A 33 19.06 -25.87 -56.44
N LEU A 34 19.40 -24.74 -57.07
CA LEU A 34 18.88 -23.42 -56.68
C LEU A 34 17.35 -23.32 -56.86
N SER A 35 16.83 -23.83 -58.00
CA SER A 35 15.40 -23.87 -58.30
C SER A 35 14.65 -24.76 -57.30
N ALA A 36 15.19 -25.90 -56.97
CA ALA A 36 14.61 -26.79 -55.96
C ALA A 36 14.61 -26.16 -54.58
N TRP A 37 15.67 -25.41 -54.22
CA TRP A 37 15.78 -24.65 -52.98
C TRP A 37 14.75 -23.50 -52.94
N TYR A 38 14.57 -22.75 -54.03
CA TYR A 38 13.56 -21.72 -54.16
C TYR A 38 12.12 -22.29 -54.11
N PHE A 39 11.87 -23.43 -54.77
CA PHE A 39 10.58 -24.10 -54.70
C PHE A 39 10.26 -24.54 -53.27
N ARG A 40 11.22 -25.07 -52.54
CA ARG A 40 11.08 -25.42 -51.15
C ARG A 40 10.71 -24.19 -50.31
N LEU A 41 11.45 -23.07 -50.41
CA LEU A 41 11.22 -21.86 -49.66
C LEU A 41 9.89 -21.15 -50.00
N GLN A 42 9.59 -21.09 -51.34
CA GLN A 42 8.43 -20.30 -51.81
C GLN A 42 7.10 -21.08 -51.84
N VAL A 43 7.16 -22.41 -51.90
CA VAL A 43 5.96 -23.26 -52.01
C VAL A 43 5.76 -24.11 -50.76
N LEU A 44 6.77 -24.88 -50.35
CA LEU A 44 6.62 -25.84 -49.24
C LEU A 44 6.69 -25.16 -47.85
N GLU A 45 7.55 -24.18 -47.70
CA GLU A 45 7.77 -23.46 -46.44
C GLU A 45 7.19 -22.03 -46.45
N HIS A 46 6.43 -21.69 -47.51
CA HIS A 46 5.83 -20.34 -47.68
C HIS A 46 5.00 -19.89 -46.46
N THR A 47 4.16 -20.77 -45.95
CA THR A 47 3.28 -20.48 -44.81
C THR A 47 4.09 -20.17 -43.54
N ASP A 48 5.19 -20.88 -43.30
CA ASP A 48 6.03 -20.68 -42.14
C ASP A 48 6.84 -19.38 -42.23
N TYR A 49 7.38 -19.08 -43.41
CA TYR A 49 8.11 -17.84 -43.65
C TYR A 49 7.19 -16.63 -43.73
N ALA A 50 5.99 -16.76 -44.29
CA ALA A 50 4.98 -15.71 -44.30
C ALA A 50 4.53 -15.39 -42.87
N LYS A 51 4.33 -16.42 -42.04
CA LYS A 51 4.01 -16.26 -40.61
C LYS A 51 5.15 -15.58 -39.85
N LYS A 52 6.40 -16.03 -40.00
CA LYS A 52 7.57 -15.39 -39.39
C LYS A 52 7.74 -13.94 -39.85
N SER A 53 7.47 -13.64 -41.11
CA SER A 53 7.50 -12.29 -41.66
C SER A 53 6.41 -11.42 -41.05
N ALA A 54 5.19 -11.95 -40.90
CA ALA A 54 4.09 -11.27 -40.25
C ALA A 54 4.38 -11.02 -38.76
N ASP A 55 4.90 -12.02 -38.03
CA ASP A 55 5.27 -11.91 -36.62
C ASP A 55 6.40 -10.87 -36.39
N ASN A 56 7.30 -10.71 -37.35
CA ASN A 56 8.34 -9.69 -37.28
C ASN A 56 7.83 -8.27 -37.59
N ARG A 57 6.80 -8.15 -38.43
CA ARG A 57 6.23 -6.89 -38.88
C ARG A 57 5.15 -6.36 -37.94
N ILE A 58 4.34 -7.27 -37.37
CA ILE A 58 3.23 -6.93 -36.48
C ILE A 58 3.70 -7.04 -35.04
N LYS A 59 3.66 -5.93 -34.31
CA LYS A 59 3.98 -5.86 -32.89
C LYS A 59 2.78 -5.40 -32.08
N GLN A 60 2.68 -5.91 -30.87
CA GLN A 60 1.70 -5.42 -29.89
C GLN A 60 2.34 -4.33 -29.06
N ARG A 61 1.80 -3.13 -29.13
CA ARG A 61 2.16 -2.00 -28.24
C ARG A 61 1.13 -1.95 -27.11
N PRO A 62 1.55 -2.14 -25.85
CA PRO A 62 0.63 -2.06 -24.72
C PRO A 62 0.15 -0.62 -24.52
N GLU A 63 -1.14 -0.47 -24.25
CA GLU A 63 -1.77 0.78 -23.85
C GLU A 63 -2.08 0.73 -22.36
N VAL A 64 -1.37 1.55 -21.59
CA VAL A 64 -1.52 1.59 -20.13
C VAL A 64 -2.79 2.39 -19.78
N PRO A 65 -3.71 1.80 -18.98
CA PRO A 65 -4.94 2.47 -18.59
C PRO A 65 -4.68 3.65 -17.63
N ALA A 66 -5.60 4.60 -17.61
CA ALA A 66 -5.64 5.60 -16.55
C ALA A 66 -6.00 4.92 -15.21
N ARG A 67 -5.26 5.25 -14.15
CA ARG A 67 -5.55 4.76 -12.81
C ARG A 67 -6.80 5.42 -12.26
N GLY A 68 -7.68 4.67 -11.59
CA GLY A 68 -8.90 5.17 -10.98
C GLY A 68 -8.63 6.30 -9.97
N LEU A 69 -9.55 7.22 -9.87
CA LEU A 69 -9.48 8.35 -8.95
C LEU A 69 -9.90 7.95 -7.55
N ILE A 70 -9.40 8.67 -6.54
CA ILE A 70 -9.81 8.47 -5.15
C ILE A 70 -10.45 9.74 -4.64
N TYR A 71 -11.66 9.63 -4.09
CA TYR A 71 -12.45 10.74 -3.57
C TYR A 71 -12.71 10.58 -2.07
N ASP A 72 -12.92 11.71 -1.38
CA ASP A 72 -13.49 11.69 -0.03
C ASP A 72 -15.00 11.43 -0.07
N ARG A 73 -15.64 11.33 1.10
CA ARG A 73 -17.09 11.09 1.22
C ARG A 73 -17.96 12.17 0.58
N LYS A 74 -17.43 13.38 0.39
CA LYS A 74 -18.11 14.55 -0.20
C LYS A 74 -17.77 14.74 -1.69
N GLY A 75 -16.99 13.83 -2.29
CA GLY A 75 -16.60 13.89 -3.69
C GLY A 75 -15.38 14.78 -3.98
N ARG A 76 -14.62 15.21 -2.97
CA ARG A 76 -13.35 15.93 -3.15
C ARG A 76 -12.25 14.95 -3.56
N VAL A 77 -11.47 15.32 -4.56
CA VAL A 77 -10.41 14.47 -5.12
C VAL A 77 -9.24 14.37 -4.15
N LEU A 78 -8.92 13.16 -3.70
CA LEU A 78 -7.79 12.84 -2.82
C LEU A 78 -6.58 12.32 -3.58
N ALA A 79 -6.79 11.66 -4.71
CA ALA A 79 -5.75 11.23 -5.63
C ALA A 79 -6.27 11.29 -7.06
N ASP A 80 -5.53 11.97 -7.95
CA ASP A 80 -5.83 12.11 -9.36
C ASP A 80 -4.62 11.76 -10.25
N ASN A 81 -4.85 11.84 -11.56
CA ASN A 81 -3.82 11.66 -12.57
C ASN A 81 -3.66 12.96 -13.34
N VAL A 82 -2.44 13.49 -13.38
CA VAL A 82 -2.13 14.72 -14.11
C VAL A 82 -1.17 14.43 -15.26
N PRO A 83 -1.30 15.16 -16.38
CA PRO A 83 -0.33 15.07 -17.45
C PRO A 83 1.06 15.46 -16.96
N ALA A 84 2.07 14.72 -17.41
CA ALA A 84 3.47 15.01 -17.19
C ALA A 84 4.27 14.58 -18.40
N TYR A 85 5.49 15.05 -18.52
CA TYR A 85 6.42 14.65 -19.58
C TYR A 85 7.57 13.86 -18.99
N ARG A 86 7.98 12.80 -19.70
CA ARG A 86 9.22 12.09 -19.45
C ARG A 86 10.17 12.30 -20.63
N LEU A 87 11.45 12.24 -20.35
CA LEU A 87 12.50 12.36 -21.34
C LEU A 87 13.00 10.97 -21.69
N ASP A 88 12.68 10.50 -22.89
CA ASP A 88 13.14 9.21 -23.42
C ASP A 88 14.27 9.46 -24.42
N VAL A 89 15.25 8.55 -24.42
CA VAL A 89 16.41 8.56 -25.33
C VAL A 89 16.44 7.26 -26.10
N VAL A 90 16.54 7.32 -27.42
CA VAL A 90 16.81 6.19 -28.30
C VAL A 90 18.33 6.10 -28.52
N PRO A 91 19.05 5.17 -27.87
CA PRO A 91 20.51 5.18 -27.88
C PRO A 91 21.15 5.07 -29.28
N ALA A 92 20.50 4.36 -30.20
CA ALA A 92 20.98 4.20 -31.58
C ALA A 92 20.96 5.50 -32.38
N GLU A 93 20.13 6.46 -32.02
CA GLU A 93 19.96 7.75 -32.71
C GLU A 93 20.70 8.90 -32.01
N ALA A 94 21.04 8.71 -30.73
CA ALA A 94 21.54 9.76 -29.84
C ALA A 94 23.06 10.02 -29.94
N GLY A 95 23.81 9.18 -30.66
CA GLY A 95 25.26 9.31 -30.81
C GLY A 95 26.03 9.10 -29.50
N ASP A 96 26.90 10.03 -29.12
CA ASP A 96 27.64 9.99 -27.87
C ASP A 96 26.71 10.32 -26.69
N ILE A 97 26.38 9.29 -25.92
CA ILE A 97 25.43 9.38 -24.79
C ILE A 97 25.95 10.26 -23.65
N ASP A 98 27.26 10.21 -23.36
CA ASP A 98 27.82 10.96 -22.24
C ASP A 98 27.88 12.45 -22.57
N ALA A 99 28.24 12.78 -23.81
CA ALA A 99 28.16 14.16 -24.33
C ALA A 99 26.73 14.66 -24.38
N LEU A 100 25.77 13.83 -24.78
CA LEU A 100 24.34 14.15 -24.77
C LEU A 100 23.85 14.49 -23.37
N ILE A 101 24.14 13.64 -22.37
CA ILE A 101 23.74 13.85 -20.98
C ILE A 101 24.34 15.14 -20.44
N ALA A 102 25.62 15.39 -20.68
CA ALA A 102 26.28 16.63 -20.28
C ALA A 102 25.64 17.89 -20.91
N SER A 103 25.18 17.80 -22.16
CA SER A 103 24.46 18.88 -22.82
C SER A 103 23.05 19.08 -22.27
N LEU A 104 22.29 18.00 -22.10
CA LEU A 104 20.94 18.02 -21.53
C LEU A 104 20.93 18.53 -20.09
N SER A 105 21.96 18.23 -19.29
CA SER A 105 22.08 18.71 -17.90
C SER A 105 22.14 20.23 -17.76
N LYS A 106 22.38 20.98 -18.86
CA LYS A 106 22.36 22.44 -18.87
C LYS A 106 20.95 23.02 -18.94
N ILE A 107 19.99 22.27 -19.46
CA ILE A 107 18.60 22.71 -19.67
C ILE A 107 17.59 21.95 -18.83
N ILE A 108 17.93 20.75 -18.41
CA ILE A 108 17.09 19.86 -17.59
C ILE A 108 17.90 19.45 -16.36
N ALA A 109 17.31 19.55 -15.15
CA ALA A 109 17.98 19.15 -13.92
C ALA A 109 18.03 17.62 -13.81
N LEU A 110 19.10 16.99 -14.32
CA LEU A 110 19.34 15.55 -14.20
C LEU A 110 20.04 15.24 -12.88
N SER A 111 19.46 14.34 -12.09
CA SER A 111 20.11 13.84 -10.86
C SER A 111 21.14 12.75 -11.18
N PRO A 112 22.17 12.56 -10.33
CA PRO A 112 23.10 11.43 -10.48
C PRO A 112 22.37 10.08 -10.50
N GLU A 113 21.28 9.96 -9.76
CA GLU A 113 20.43 8.76 -9.70
C GLU A 113 19.70 8.51 -11.02
N ASP A 114 19.21 9.56 -11.69
CA ASP A 114 18.58 9.43 -13.01
C ASP A 114 19.58 8.91 -14.04
N ILE A 115 20.78 9.48 -14.05
CA ILE A 115 21.86 9.10 -14.96
C ILE A 115 22.30 7.65 -14.73
N ALA A 116 22.51 7.27 -13.45
CA ALA A 116 22.93 5.90 -13.10
C ALA A 116 21.89 4.87 -13.54
N ARG A 117 20.61 5.15 -13.28
CA ARG A 117 19.47 4.31 -13.67
C ARG A 117 19.34 4.20 -15.19
N PHE A 118 19.51 5.30 -15.91
CA PHE A 118 19.51 5.30 -17.37
C PHE A 118 20.58 4.38 -17.91
N HIS A 119 21.82 4.46 -17.43
CA HIS A 119 22.91 3.59 -17.86
C HIS A 119 22.65 2.11 -17.55
N GLU A 120 22.08 1.79 -16.39
CA GLU A 120 21.70 0.42 -16.03
C GLU A 120 20.63 -0.12 -16.98
N THR A 121 19.54 0.64 -17.20
CA THR A 121 18.44 0.26 -18.09
C THR A 121 18.91 0.11 -19.53
N ARG A 122 19.75 1.04 -20.02
CA ARG A 122 20.33 1.01 -21.36
C ARG A 122 21.11 -0.27 -21.63
N ARG A 123 21.88 -0.77 -20.65
CA ARG A 123 22.66 -2.03 -20.81
C ARG A 123 21.77 -3.26 -20.98
N ALA A 124 20.57 -3.23 -20.40
CA ALA A 124 19.60 -4.32 -20.47
C ALA A 124 18.63 -4.18 -21.66
N THR A 125 18.63 -3.05 -22.37
CA THR A 125 17.68 -2.72 -23.43
C THR A 125 18.38 -2.67 -24.79
N ARG A 126 17.70 -3.09 -25.85
CA ARG A 126 18.21 -2.99 -27.23
C ARG A 126 18.37 -1.51 -27.62
N SER A 127 19.44 -1.16 -28.32
CA SER A 127 19.82 0.23 -28.62
C SER A 127 18.78 1.04 -29.41
N PHE A 128 17.93 0.39 -30.18
CA PHE A 128 16.86 1.04 -30.95
C PHE A 128 15.55 1.26 -30.16
N LEU A 129 15.48 0.78 -28.91
CA LEU A 129 14.32 1.01 -28.06
C LEU A 129 14.56 2.25 -27.17
N PRO A 130 13.51 3.05 -26.93
CA PRO A 130 13.62 4.22 -26.06
C PRO A 130 13.89 3.78 -24.61
N VAL A 131 14.79 4.49 -23.96
CA VAL A 131 15.11 4.35 -22.53
C VAL A 131 14.85 5.67 -21.83
N THR A 132 14.08 5.65 -20.76
CA THR A 132 13.75 6.86 -20.01
C THR A 132 14.96 7.37 -19.23
N LEU A 133 15.38 8.61 -19.54
CA LEU A 133 16.46 9.29 -18.82
C LEU A 133 15.90 9.96 -17.55
N ARG A 134 14.76 10.65 -17.65
CA ARG A 134 14.08 11.28 -16.52
C ARG A 134 12.57 11.18 -16.65
N LEU A 135 11.87 10.82 -15.55
CA LEU A 135 10.42 10.59 -15.59
C LEU A 135 9.59 11.85 -15.55
N LYS A 136 9.88 12.79 -14.69
CA LYS A 136 9.07 14.00 -14.54
C LYS A 136 9.88 15.22 -14.96
N ILE A 137 9.52 15.77 -16.09
CA ILE A 137 10.06 17.04 -16.61
C ILE A 137 9.06 18.14 -16.24
N SER A 138 9.53 19.26 -15.70
CA SER A 138 8.66 20.40 -15.43
C SER A 138 8.24 21.08 -16.74
N ASP A 139 7.13 21.82 -16.71
CA ASP A 139 6.63 22.52 -17.90
C ASP A 139 7.67 23.53 -18.44
N GLU A 140 8.44 24.17 -17.54
CA GLU A 140 9.52 25.09 -17.91
C GLU A 140 10.71 24.35 -18.56
N GLU A 141 11.09 23.18 -18.04
CA GLU A 141 12.14 22.34 -18.63
C GLU A 141 11.68 21.78 -19.99
N ALA A 142 10.42 21.36 -20.09
CA ALA A 142 9.82 20.90 -21.34
C ALA A 142 9.81 22.00 -22.40
N ALA A 143 9.43 23.22 -22.02
CA ALA A 143 9.46 24.38 -22.93
C ALA A 143 10.89 24.71 -23.40
N ARG A 144 11.87 24.74 -22.49
CA ARG A 144 13.29 24.95 -22.85
C ARG A 144 13.80 23.87 -23.80
N PHE A 145 13.50 22.62 -23.52
CA PHE A 145 13.89 21.51 -24.41
C PHE A 145 13.22 21.62 -25.78
N ALA A 146 11.92 21.96 -25.83
CA ALA A 146 11.18 22.07 -27.08
C ALA A 146 11.79 23.08 -28.07
N VAL A 147 12.33 24.21 -27.58
CA VAL A 147 13.03 25.22 -28.39
C VAL A 147 14.29 24.65 -29.03
N ASP A 148 15.03 23.83 -28.29
CA ASP A 148 16.33 23.30 -28.71
C ASP A 148 16.25 21.82 -29.18
N ARG A 149 15.06 21.26 -29.35
CA ARG A 149 14.84 19.84 -29.68
C ARG A 149 15.67 19.38 -30.89
N TRP A 150 15.82 20.19 -31.88
CA TRP A 150 16.57 19.91 -33.11
C TRP A 150 18.07 19.62 -32.87
N LYS A 151 18.62 20.03 -31.71
CA LYS A 151 20.02 19.77 -31.30
C LYS A 151 20.21 18.37 -30.68
N TYR A 152 19.13 17.67 -30.36
CA TYR A 152 19.13 16.44 -29.59
C TYR A 152 18.45 15.29 -30.38
N PRO A 153 19.10 14.77 -31.44
CA PRO A 153 18.56 13.61 -32.16
C PRO A 153 18.38 12.41 -31.22
N GLY A 154 17.34 11.63 -31.42
CA GLY A 154 17.01 10.48 -30.59
C GLY A 154 16.51 10.78 -29.18
N VAL A 155 16.24 12.06 -28.86
CA VAL A 155 15.64 12.45 -27.55
C VAL A 155 14.22 12.92 -27.76
N GLU A 156 13.29 12.37 -26.99
CA GLU A 156 11.86 12.69 -27.09
C GLU A 156 11.24 13.03 -25.74
N LEU A 157 10.35 14.03 -25.73
CA LEU A 157 9.41 14.28 -24.64
C LEU A 157 8.15 13.45 -24.89
N VAL A 158 7.94 12.47 -24.02
CA VAL A 158 6.77 11.58 -24.12
C VAL A 158 5.77 11.96 -23.04
N PRO A 159 4.54 12.36 -23.42
CA PRO A 159 3.49 12.64 -22.45
C PRO A 159 3.04 11.34 -21.77
N TYR A 160 2.77 11.41 -20.47
CA TYR A 160 2.20 10.31 -19.70
C TYR A 160 1.36 10.87 -18.54
N LEU A 161 0.54 10.03 -17.92
CA LEU A 161 -0.21 10.38 -16.72
C LEU A 161 0.59 9.98 -15.47
N THR A 162 0.84 10.95 -14.60
CA THR A 162 1.47 10.70 -13.29
C THR A 162 0.45 10.89 -12.17
N ARG A 163 0.58 10.10 -11.10
CA ARG A 163 -0.28 10.19 -9.92
C ARG A 163 0.03 11.45 -9.14
N ARG A 164 -1.03 12.13 -8.64
CA ARG A 164 -0.91 13.30 -7.77
C ARG A 164 -1.83 13.16 -6.56
N TYR A 165 -1.35 13.63 -5.41
CA TYR A 165 -2.06 13.66 -4.14
C TYR A 165 -2.21 15.11 -3.70
N PRO A 166 -3.37 15.77 -3.98
CA PRO A 166 -3.55 17.21 -3.80
C PRO A 166 -3.41 17.71 -2.36
N TYR A 167 -3.62 16.82 -1.38
CA TYR A 167 -3.56 17.17 0.05
C TYR A 167 -2.22 16.82 0.70
N GLY A 168 -1.23 16.37 -0.05
CA GLY A 168 0.12 16.08 0.45
C GLY A 168 0.12 15.13 1.64
N ASP A 169 0.78 15.51 2.71
CA ASP A 169 1.02 14.72 3.91
C ASP A 169 -0.25 14.44 4.75
N LEU A 170 -1.35 15.19 4.55
CA LEU A 170 -2.59 15.02 5.30
C LEU A 170 -3.15 13.59 5.21
N PHE A 171 -2.93 12.90 4.10
CA PHE A 171 -3.44 11.55 3.84
C PHE A 171 -2.37 10.51 3.54
N GLY A 172 -1.09 10.81 3.78
CA GLY A 172 0.02 9.91 3.44
C GLY A 172 -0.16 8.49 3.97
N HIS A 173 -0.66 8.34 5.18
CA HIS A 173 -0.89 7.04 5.83
C HIS A 173 -2.20 6.34 5.46
N VAL A 174 -3.19 7.08 4.97
CA VAL A 174 -4.50 6.54 4.57
C VAL A 174 -4.46 6.11 3.11
N ILE A 175 -4.16 7.06 2.21
CA ILE A 175 -4.13 6.80 0.78
C ILE A 175 -2.90 5.99 0.42
N GLY A 176 -1.76 6.28 1.05
CA GLY A 176 -0.48 5.73 0.66
C GLY A 176 0.03 6.36 -0.63
N TYR A 177 0.81 5.63 -1.39
CA TYR A 177 1.40 6.11 -2.64
C TYR A 177 1.59 4.99 -3.66
N VAL A 178 1.65 5.38 -4.92
CA VAL A 178 2.18 4.55 -6.00
C VAL A 178 3.66 4.84 -6.19
N ALA A 179 4.42 3.83 -6.57
CA ALA A 179 5.79 4.02 -7.00
C ALA A 179 6.12 3.03 -8.12
N ARG A 180 7.29 3.19 -8.73
CA ARG A 180 7.80 2.28 -9.77
C ARG A 180 7.78 0.84 -9.30
N ILE A 181 7.44 -0.05 -10.20
CA ILE A 181 7.51 -1.49 -10.00
C ILE A 181 8.98 -1.89 -9.92
N ASP A 182 9.34 -2.56 -8.83
CA ASP A 182 10.66 -3.10 -8.59
C ASP A 182 10.71 -4.63 -8.77
N LYS A 183 11.91 -5.23 -8.63
CA LYS A 183 12.09 -6.68 -8.77
C LYS A 183 11.23 -7.49 -7.80
N ARG A 184 11.04 -7.00 -6.56
CA ARG A 184 10.24 -7.67 -5.54
C ARG A 184 8.74 -7.63 -5.89
N ASP A 185 8.29 -6.56 -6.54
CA ASP A 185 6.92 -6.49 -7.03
C ASP A 185 6.69 -7.50 -8.15
N LEU A 186 7.64 -7.61 -9.10
CA LEU A 186 7.55 -8.58 -10.19
C LEU A 186 7.57 -10.04 -9.70
N GLU A 187 8.35 -10.34 -8.68
CA GLU A 187 8.37 -11.66 -8.03
C GLU A 187 7.03 -12.00 -7.38
N LYS A 188 6.33 -11.01 -6.79
CA LYS A 188 5.06 -11.21 -6.09
C LYS A 188 3.84 -11.16 -7.00
N LEU A 189 3.84 -10.26 -7.97
CA LEU A 189 2.67 -9.93 -8.79
C LEU A 189 2.76 -10.49 -10.21
N GLY A 190 3.93 -11.00 -10.61
CA GLY A 190 4.19 -11.58 -11.92
C GLY A 190 4.79 -10.59 -12.93
N ALA A 191 5.48 -11.14 -13.93
CA ALA A 191 6.23 -10.37 -14.93
C ALA A 191 5.35 -9.40 -15.77
N GLY A 192 4.08 -9.73 -15.97
CA GLY A 192 3.14 -8.88 -16.72
C GLY A 192 2.90 -7.50 -16.09
N MET A 193 3.22 -7.36 -14.80
CA MET A 193 3.10 -6.08 -14.10
C MET A 193 4.09 -5.01 -14.60
N ALA A 194 5.21 -5.43 -15.18
CA ALA A 194 6.23 -4.48 -15.68
C ALA A 194 5.66 -3.44 -16.64
N THR A 195 4.64 -3.80 -17.41
CA THR A 195 3.99 -2.94 -18.40
C THR A 195 3.26 -1.74 -17.77
N PHE A 196 2.75 -1.87 -16.55
CA PHE A 196 2.07 -0.77 -15.85
C PHE A 196 3.02 0.33 -15.38
N GLY A 197 4.29 0.00 -15.18
CA GLY A 197 5.32 0.92 -14.69
C GLY A 197 5.21 1.31 -13.23
N HIS A 198 4.00 1.44 -12.68
CA HIS A 198 3.72 1.81 -11.29
C HIS A 198 2.74 0.83 -10.63
N THR A 199 2.85 0.69 -9.30
CA THR A 199 1.92 -0.09 -8.46
C THR A 199 1.75 0.60 -7.11
N GLY A 200 0.64 0.35 -6.43
CA GLY A 200 0.40 0.81 -5.07
C GLY A 200 1.37 0.16 -4.08
N LYS A 201 2.04 0.95 -3.25
CA LYS A 201 3.05 0.46 -2.28
C LYS A 201 2.52 0.41 -0.86
N THR A 202 1.68 1.33 -0.48
CA THR A 202 1.11 1.45 0.87
C THR A 202 -0.34 1.92 0.80
N GLY A 203 -1.05 1.89 1.92
CA GLY A 203 -2.37 2.50 2.04
C GLY A 203 -3.47 1.86 1.17
N VAL A 204 -4.48 2.65 0.88
CA VAL A 204 -5.59 2.33 -0.05
C VAL A 204 -5.06 2.01 -1.44
N GLU A 205 -4.04 2.75 -1.91
CA GLU A 205 -3.37 2.52 -3.20
C GLU A 205 -2.84 1.08 -3.33
N ARG A 206 -2.33 0.51 -2.24
CA ARG A 206 -1.83 -0.87 -2.21
C ARG A 206 -2.96 -1.89 -2.08
N TYR A 207 -3.91 -1.63 -1.17
CA TYR A 207 -4.97 -2.60 -0.88
C TYR A 207 -5.90 -2.81 -2.08
N TYR A 208 -6.22 -1.72 -2.79
CA TYR A 208 -7.08 -1.72 -3.96
C TYR A 208 -6.33 -1.56 -5.30
N ASP A 209 -5.02 -1.92 -5.33
CA ASP A 209 -4.20 -1.72 -6.53
C ASP A 209 -4.81 -2.36 -7.78
N ASP A 210 -5.35 -3.57 -7.68
CA ASP A 210 -5.97 -4.28 -8.81
C ASP A 210 -7.20 -3.54 -9.37
N MET A 211 -8.03 -2.96 -8.49
CA MET A 211 -9.21 -2.19 -8.92
C MET A 211 -8.81 -0.85 -9.52
N LEU A 212 -7.86 -0.15 -8.87
CA LEU A 212 -7.40 1.17 -9.30
C LEU A 212 -6.57 1.13 -10.57
N ARG A 213 -5.86 0.05 -10.85
CA ARG A 213 -4.91 -0.08 -11.95
C ARG A 213 -5.57 -0.22 -13.31
N GLY A 214 -6.75 -0.86 -13.38
CA GLY A 214 -7.44 -1.17 -14.62
C GLY A 214 -6.81 -2.32 -15.41
N GLN A 215 -7.13 -2.42 -16.71
CA GLN A 215 -6.66 -3.47 -17.60
C GLN A 215 -5.94 -2.88 -18.81
N ILE A 216 -4.79 -3.47 -19.15
CA ILE A 216 -3.98 -3.06 -20.30
C ILE A 216 -4.73 -3.35 -21.60
N GLY A 217 -4.78 -2.35 -22.47
CA GLY A 217 -5.14 -2.49 -23.86
C GLY A 217 -3.93 -2.80 -24.74
N TYR A 218 -4.17 -3.12 -25.99
CA TYR A 218 -3.13 -3.41 -26.96
C TYR A 218 -3.44 -2.78 -28.30
N GLU A 219 -2.47 -2.10 -28.89
CA GLU A 219 -2.48 -1.66 -30.25
C GLU A 219 -1.58 -2.56 -31.09
N GLN A 220 -2.13 -3.14 -32.16
CA GLN A 220 -1.37 -3.88 -33.15
C GLN A 220 -0.77 -2.90 -34.14
N ILE A 221 0.54 -2.71 -34.09
CA ILE A 221 1.30 -1.81 -34.96
C ILE A 221 2.09 -2.59 -35.98
N GLU A 222 2.12 -2.07 -37.20
CA GLU A 222 2.98 -2.56 -38.24
C GLU A 222 4.30 -1.79 -38.22
N THR A 223 5.43 -2.51 -38.21
CA THR A 223 6.77 -1.91 -38.23
C THR A 223 7.57 -2.33 -39.45
N ASN A 224 8.41 -1.43 -39.97
CA ASN A 224 9.38 -1.78 -41.01
C ASN A 224 10.60 -2.55 -40.44
N VAL A 225 11.54 -2.92 -41.30
CA VAL A 225 12.78 -3.65 -40.91
C VAL A 225 13.64 -2.88 -39.90
N GLU A 226 13.52 -1.56 -39.84
CA GLU A 226 14.22 -0.66 -38.91
C GLU A 226 13.47 -0.50 -37.58
N GLY A 227 12.28 -1.12 -37.45
CA GLY A 227 11.44 -1.04 -36.25
C GLY A 227 10.56 0.21 -36.19
N ARG A 228 10.53 1.05 -37.23
CA ARG A 228 9.65 2.24 -37.29
C ARG A 228 8.21 1.83 -37.56
N ILE A 229 7.28 2.48 -36.85
CA ILE A 229 5.85 2.27 -37.02
C ILE A 229 5.40 2.83 -38.37
N ILE A 230 4.79 1.98 -39.22
CA ILE A 230 4.22 2.35 -40.53
C ILE A 230 2.71 2.41 -40.53
N GLY A 231 2.04 1.73 -39.58
CA GLY A 231 0.59 1.77 -39.48
C GLY A 231 0.06 1.11 -38.22
N SER A 232 -1.23 1.34 -37.93
CA SER A 232 -1.99 0.63 -36.90
C SER A 232 -2.98 -0.29 -37.59
N LEU A 233 -2.96 -1.58 -37.20
CA LEU A 233 -3.80 -2.64 -37.79
C LEU A 233 -5.05 -2.91 -36.97
N GLY A 234 -5.02 -2.59 -35.67
CA GLY A 234 -6.16 -2.79 -34.78
C GLY A 234 -5.83 -2.33 -33.37
N ARG A 235 -6.87 -2.05 -32.58
CA ARG A 235 -6.74 -1.58 -31.20
C ARG A 235 -7.75 -2.27 -30.30
N ILE A 236 -7.27 -2.81 -29.18
CA ILE A 236 -8.08 -3.21 -28.03
C ILE A 236 -7.85 -2.12 -26.98
N PRO A 237 -8.82 -1.24 -26.72
CA PRO A 237 -8.62 -0.12 -25.81
C PRO A 237 -8.35 -0.61 -24.39
N ALA A 238 -7.52 0.13 -23.66
CA ALA A 238 -7.32 -0.10 -22.23
C ALA A 238 -8.61 0.18 -21.46
N THR A 239 -8.88 -0.60 -20.41
CA THR A 239 -10.00 -0.35 -19.50
C THR A 239 -9.47 0.43 -18.30
N PRO A 240 -9.92 1.68 -18.05
CA PRO A 240 -9.52 2.48 -16.90
C PRO A 240 -9.76 1.76 -15.58
N GLY A 241 -9.00 2.11 -14.56
CA GLY A 241 -9.23 1.62 -13.21
C GLY A 241 -10.51 2.20 -12.61
N ALA A 242 -11.12 1.45 -11.69
CA ALA A 242 -12.30 1.91 -10.98
C ALA A 242 -11.99 3.06 -10.03
N ASP A 243 -12.85 4.06 -9.98
CA ASP A 243 -12.81 5.14 -9.00
C ASP A 243 -13.28 4.63 -7.63
N LEU A 244 -12.68 5.15 -6.57
CA LEU A 244 -13.05 4.83 -5.19
C LEU A 244 -13.52 6.07 -4.45
N ARG A 245 -14.62 5.95 -3.69
CA ARG A 245 -15.06 6.96 -2.74
C ARG A 245 -14.85 6.46 -1.33
N LEU A 246 -14.02 7.19 -0.57
CA LEU A 246 -13.71 6.86 0.81
C LEU A 246 -14.81 7.38 1.75
N SER A 247 -14.87 6.78 2.93
CA SER A 247 -15.67 7.25 4.07
C SER A 247 -15.04 8.46 4.78
N ILE A 248 -13.75 8.74 4.51
CA ILE A 248 -12.98 9.84 5.10
C ILE A 248 -13.63 11.20 4.77
N ASP A 249 -13.67 12.08 5.77
CA ASP A 249 -14.04 13.48 5.63
C ASP A 249 -12.80 14.37 5.74
N VAL A 250 -12.46 15.08 4.67
CA VAL A 250 -11.27 15.95 4.64
C VAL A 250 -11.29 17.00 5.74
N ASP A 251 -12.47 17.58 6.04
CA ASP A 251 -12.57 18.64 7.04
C ASP A 251 -12.31 18.08 8.44
N LEU A 252 -12.87 16.90 8.74
CA LEU A 252 -12.63 16.20 10.01
C LEU A 252 -11.18 15.77 10.15
N GLN A 253 -10.60 15.20 9.08
CA GLN A 253 -9.17 14.81 9.05
C GLN A 253 -8.27 16.02 9.32
N ARG A 254 -8.54 17.16 8.67
CA ARG A 254 -7.78 18.39 8.86
C ARG A 254 -7.93 18.95 10.27
N ALA A 255 -9.16 19.02 10.79
CA ALA A 255 -9.44 19.48 12.15
C ALA A 255 -8.71 18.61 13.18
N ALA A 256 -8.77 17.28 13.03
CA ALA A 256 -8.06 16.35 13.90
C ALA A 256 -6.53 16.52 13.80
N THR A 257 -5.98 16.69 12.60
CA THR A 257 -4.54 16.94 12.40
C THR A 257 -4.09 18.23 13.05
N LEU A 258 -4.84 19.32 12.87
CA LEU A 258 -4.53 20.62 13.47
C LEU A 258 -4.60 20.59 15.01
N ALA A 259 -5.50 19.78 15.58
CA ALA A 259 -5.63 19.64 17.03
C ALA A 259 -4.40 18.98 17.69
N PHE A 260 -3.58 18.24 16.94
CA PHE A 260 -2.31 17.69 17.46
C PHE A 260 -1.23 18.76 17.63
N GLY A 261 -1.25 19.85 16.83
CA GLY A 261 -0.13 20.78 16.79
C GLY A 261 1.17 20.03 16.50
N ASP A 262 2.18 20.21 17.36
CA ASP A 262 3.50 19.57 17.24
C ASP A 262 3.59 18.19 17.91
N LEU A 263 2.48 17.67 18.42
CA LEU A 263 2.50 16.38 19.12
C LEU A 263 2.60 15.21 18.15
N THR A 264 3.42 14.23 18.52
CA THR A 264 3.46 12.92 17.87
C THR A 264 2.34 12.04 18.42
N GLY A 265 1.55 11.44 17.53
CA GLY A 265 0.45 10.59 17.96
C GLY A 265 -0.45 10.11 16.84
N SER A 266 -1.62 9.61 17.21
CA SER A 266 -2.63 9.17 16.25
C SER A 266 -4.04 9.33 16.78
N ALA A 267 -5.01 9.52 15.87
CA ALA A 267 -6.43 9.54 16.15
C ALA A 267 -7.19 8.77 15.07
N VAL A 268 -8.22 8.04 15.51
CA VAL A 268 -9.16 7.33 14.64
C VAL A 268 -10.57 7.69 15.02
N ALA A 269 -11.38 8.13 14.05
CA ALA A 269 -12.80 8.39 14.20
C ALA A 269 -13.60 7.40 13.35
N ILE A 270 -14.50 6.64 13.99
CA ILE A 270 -15.35 5.63 13.34
C ILE A 270 -16.82 5.98 13.58
N ASP A 271 -17.65 5.93 12.53
CA ASP A 271 -19.11 5.90 12.72
C ASP A 271 -19.51 4.52 13.29
N PRO A 272 -19.99 4.44 14.52
CA PRO A 272 -20.26 3.15 15.15
C PRO A 272 -21.38 2.36 14.45
N ARG A 273 -22.29 3.04 13.76
CA ARG A 273 -23.46 2.41 13.09
C ARG A 273 -23.10 1.74 11.79
N THR A 274 -22.03 2.19 11.12
CA THR A 274 -21.65 1.70 9.79
C THR A 274 -20.28 1.01 9.79
N GLY A 275 -19.36 1.41 10.69
CA GLY A 275 -17.96 1.01 10.66
C GLY A 275 -17.10 1.90 9.73
N GLU A 276 -17.70 2.93 9.11
CA GLU A 276 -16.99 3.90 8.28
C GLU A 276 -15.92 4.65 9.09
N VAL A 277 -14.69 4.65 8.60
CA VAL A 277 -13.60 5.46 9.18
C VAL A 277 -13.69 6.88 8.63
N LEU A 278 -14.07 7.83 9.48
CA LEU A 278 -14.31 9.22 9.10
C LEU A 278 -13.04 10.08 9.11
N ALA A 279 -12.08 9.74 9.98
CA ALA A 279 -10.75 10.33 10.04
C ALA A 279 -9.76 9.32 10.61
N MET A 280 -8.52 9.37 10.12
CA MET A 280 -7.45 8.47 10.54
C MET A 280 -6.11 9.20 10.46
N VAL A 281 -5.73 9.87 11.57
CA VAL A 281 -4.54 10.71 11.68
C VAL A 281 -3.39 9.91 12.28
N SER A 282 -2.20 10.01 11.67
CA SER A 282 -0.94 9.47 12.22
C SER A 282 0.16 10.50 12.00
N LEU A 283 0.72 11.06 13.08
CA LEU A 283 1.67 12.17 13.03
C LEU A 283 3.00 11.81 13.70
N PRO A 284 4.13 12.35 13.17
CA PRO A 284 4.20 13.07 11.90
C PRO A 284 3.86 12.18 10.71
N SER A 285 3.50 12.81 9.60
CA SER A 285 3.16 12.16 8.33
C SER A 285 4.18 12.50 7.24
N TYR A 286 3.95 12.08 6.03
CA TYR A 286 4.82 12.30 4.87
C TYR A 286 4.00 12.62 3.62
N ASP A 287 4.59 13.41 2.70
CA ASP A 287 3.97 13.68 1.41
C ASP A 287 4.17 12.48 0.45
N PRO A 288 3.10 11.79 0.04
CA PRO A 288 3.16 10.67 -0.90
C PRO A 288 3.65 11.06 -2.31
N ASN A 289 3.54 12.33 -2.69
CA ASN A 289 4.02 12.83 -3.99
C ASN A 289 5.54 12.62 -4.18
N LEU A 290 6.31 12.60 -3.10
CA LEU A 290 7.75 12.36 -3.12
C LEU A 290 8.13 11.00 -3.73
N PHE A 291 7.24 10.00 -3.62
CA PHE A 291 7.53 8.62 -4.02
C PHE A 291 7.13 8.29 -5.46
N VAL A 292 6.18 9.01 -6.03
CA VAL A 292 5.52 8.65 -7.31
C VAL A 292 6.53 8.46 -8.46
N ASN A 293 7.43 9.41 -8.65
CA ASN A 293 8.41 9.40 -9.74
C ASN A 293 9.84 9.00 -9.29
N GLY A 294 9.95 8.51 -8.05
CA GLY A 294 11.19 8.21 -7.38
C GLY A 294 11.57 9.29 -6.37
N ILE A 295 11.81 8.87 -5.14
CA ILE A 295 12.27 9.76 -4.06
C ILE A 295 13.78 9.94 -4.13
N SER A 296 14.28 11.16 -3.84
CA SER A 296 15.70 11.42 -3.73
C SER A 296 16.32 10.69 -2.53
N HIS A 297 17.59 10.32 -2.60
CA HIS A 297 18.30 9.73 -1.45
C HIS A 297 18.32 10.66 -0.22
N ALA A 298 18.35 11.96 -0.44
CA ALA A 298 18.33 12.95 0.64
C ALA A 298 16.98 12.98 1.36
N ASP A 299 15.88 13.05 0.60
CA ASP A 299 14.52 13.06 1.15
C ASP A 299 14.19 11.73 1.84
N TYR A 300 14.60 10.60 1.24
CA TYR A 300 14.37 9.29 1.83
C TYR A 300 15.13 9.15 3.16
N ARG A 301 16.39 9.55 3.22
CA ARG A 301 17.16 9.55 4.49
C ARG A 301 16.53 10.45 5.53
N ARG A 302 16.11 11.66 5.17
CA ARG A 302 15.41 12.57 6.08
C ARG A 302 14.19 11.92 6.73
N LEU A 303 13.38 11.18 5.95
CA LEU A 303 12.20 10.46 6.47
C LEU A 303 12.57 9.22 7.29
N MET A 304 13.64 8.51 6.95
CA MET A 304 14.07 7.30 7.64
C MET A 304 14.80 7.57 8.95
N ASP A 305 15.63 8.62 8.97
CA ASP A 305 16.47 8.98 10.11
C ASP A 305 15.73 9.84 11.15
N ASP A 306 14.54 10.33 10.81
CA ASP A 306 13.70 11.10 11.72
C ASP A 306 13.25 10.25 12.92
N PRO A 307 13.67 10.59 14.16
CA PRO A 307 13.29 9.85 15.37
C PRO A 307 11.77 9.81 15.60
N ALA A 308 11.03 10.78 15.08
CA ALA A 308 9.57 10.79 15.12
C ALA A 308 8.91 9.83 14.13
N ARG A 309 9.69 9.18 13.25
CA ARG A 309 9.27 8.09 12.36
C ARG A 309 8.04 8.43 11.49
N PRO A 310 8.12 9.40 10.57
CA PRO A 310 6.99 9.85 9.76
C PRO A 310 6.42 8.75 8.84
N LEU A 311 7.21 7.76 8.43
CA LEU A 311 6.73 6.64 7.60
C LEU A 311 5.96 5.56 8.38
N PHE A 312 5.93 5.65 9.71
CA PHE A 312 5.30 4.65 10.57
C PHE A 312 3.82 4.97 10.80
N ASN A 313 2.92 4.17 10.22
CA ASN A 313 1.48 4.32 10.45
C ASN A 313 1.09 3.85 11.85
N ARG A 314 0.94 4.80 12.77
CA ARG A 314 0.63 4.54 14.18
C ARG A 314 -0.72 3.88 14.40
N ASN A 315 -1.68 4.15 13.51
CA ASN A 315 -3.04 3.65 13.66
C ASN A 315 -3.14 2.13 13.56
N VAL A 316 -2.35 1.53 12.64
CA VAL A 316 -2.44 0.09 12.29
C VAL A 316 -1.20 -0.71 12.67
N LEU A 317 -0.04 -0.05 12.86
CA LEU A 317 1.23 -0.68 13.24
C LEU A 317 1.62 -0.36 14.69
N GLY A 318 1.10 0.72 15.25
CA GLY A 318 1.45 1.24 16.56
C GLY A 318 0.92 0.32 17.66
N GLY A 319 1.73 -0.63 18.10
CA GLY A 319 1.42 -1.41 19.31
C GLY A 319 1.73 -0.61 20.56
N ILE A 320 0.72 -0.01 21.19
CA ILE A 320 0.83 0.70 22.47
C ILE A 320 0.19 -0.13 23.59
N ALA A 321 0.64 0.08 24.83
CA ALA A 321 -0.08 -0.41 25.99
C ALA A 321 -1.41 0.37 26.09
N PRO A 322 -2.58 -0.30 26.01
CA PRO A 322 -3.87 0.40 26.01
C PRO A 322 -4.17 1.10 27.33
N GLY A 323 -3.53 0.68 28.41
CA GLY A 323 -3.74 1.23 29.72
C GLY A 323 -5.20 1.13 30.17
N SER A 324 -5.63 2.12 30.94
CA SER A 324 -7.00 2.16 31.50
C SER A 324 -8.12 2.25 30.46
N THR A 325 -7.83 2.39 29.17
CA THR A 325 -8.87 2.38 28.11
C THR A 325 -9.57 1.03 27.98
N LEU A 326 -8.96 -0.08 28.44
CA LEU A 326 -9.58 -1.41 28.48
C LEU A 326 -10.65 -1.57 29.57
N LYS A 327 -10.66 -0.72 30.58
CA LYS A 327 -11.50 -0.90 31.78
C LYS A 327 -13.00 -1.02 31.48
N PRO A 328 -13.61 -0.23 30.58
CA PRO A 328 -15.00 -0.42 30.18
C PRO A 328 -15.29 -1.83 29.67
N LEU A 329 -14.41 -2.37 28.82
CA LEU A 329 -14.53 -3.71 28.24
C LEU A 329 -14.36 -4.80 29.27
N LEU A 330 -13.42 -4.64 30.22
CA LEU A 330 -13.25 -5.58 31.34
C LEU A 330 -14.42 -5.56 32.29
N THR A 331 -15.03 -4.39 32.55
CA THR A 331 -16.26 -4.31 33.33
C THR A 331 -17.37 -5.07 32.63
N LEU A 332 -17.55 -4.89 31.31
CA LEU A 332 -18.53 -5.64 30.53
C LEU A 332 -18.30 -7.16 30.64
N ALA A 333 -17.06 -7.63 30.50
CA ALA A 333 -16.70 -9.04 30.68
C ALA A 333 -17.06 -9.56 32.08
N GLY A 334 -16.82 -8.76 33.13
CA GLY A 334 -17.18 -9.10 34.51
C GLY A 334 -18.68 -9.24 34.73
N LEU A 335 -19.47 -8.36 34.12
CA LEU A 335 -20.92 -8.38 34.17
C LEU A 335 -21.51 -9.53 33.34
N ASP A 336 -21.06 -9.70 32.11
CA ASP A 336 -21.55 -10.74 31.18
C ASP A 336 -21.20 -12.16 31.66
N SER A 337 -20.06 -12.31 32.34
CA SER A 337 -19.67 -13.58 32.95
C SER A 337 -20.39 -13.90 34.25
N GLY A 338 -21.18 -12.97 34.80
CA GLY A 338 -21.85 -13.11 36.11
C GLY A 338 -20.91 -13.03 37.33
N LEU A 339 -19.63 -12.69 37.12
CA LEU A 339 -18.65 -12.52 38.21
C LEU A 339 -18.92 -11.26 39.03
N ARG A 340 -19.61 -10.29 38.45
CA ARG A 340 -20.02 -9.02 39.09
C ARG A 340 -21.44 -8.69 38.71
N ARG A 341 -22.13 -8.08 39.68
CA ARG A 341 -23.34 -7.31 39.45
C ARG A 341 -22.98 -5.82 39.40
N PRO A 342 -23.77 -4.97 38.77
CA PRO A 342 -23.50 -3.52 38.68
C PRO A 342 -23.24 -2.83 40.03
N GLU A 343 -23.90 -3.30 41.10
CA GLU A 343 -23.89 -2.75 42.45
C GLU A 343 -22.82 -3.37 43.36
N ASP A 344 -22.16 -4.48 42.93
CA ASP A 344 -21.10 -5.11 43.68
C ASP A 344 -19.93 -4.16 43.91
N ARG A 345 -19.56 -3.98 45.20
CA ARG A 345 -18.54 -3.02 45.62
C ARG A 345 -17.23 -3.69 46.01
N VAL A 346 -16.16 -3.12 45.57
CA VAL A 346 -14.78 -3.45 45.97
C VAL A 346 -14.21 -2.30 46.76
N LEU A 347 -13.59 -2.56 47.92
CA LEU A 347 -12.94 -1.52 48.71
C LEU A 347 -11.55 -1.23 48.13
N SER A 348 -11.31 0.02 47.69
CA SER A 348 -9.99 0.52 47.29
C SER A 348 -9.38 1.33 48.43
N THR A 349 -8.25 0.88 48.94
CA THR A 349 -7.49 1.50 50.03
C THR A 349 -6.20 2.15 49.54
N GLY A 350 -5.99 2.26 48.21
CA GLY A 350 -4.80 2.81 47.57
C GLY A 350 -3.73 1.79 47.22
N GLU A 351 -3.74 0.62 47.84
CA GLU A 351 -2.84 -0.49 47.54
C GLU A 351 -3.61 -1.82 47.53
N PHE A 352 -3.33 -2.65 46.52
CA PHE A 352 -3.87 -3.99 46.38
C PHE A 352 -2.75 -5.02 46.54
N ARG A 353 -2.95 -6.07 47.35
CA ARG A 353 -1.96 -7.12 47.55
C ARG A 353 -2.52 -8.49 47.21
N ILE A 354 -1.74 -9.28 46.47
CA ILE A 354 -2.02 -10.68 46.24
C ILE A 354 -1.50 -11.44 47.49
N GLY A 355 -2.29 -12.37 48.03
CA GLY A 355 -1.92 -13.15 49.20
C GLY A 355 -0.52 -13.77 49.08
N GLY A 356 0.30 -13.64 50.15
CA GLY A 356 1.68 -14.14 50.19
C GLY A 356 2.74 -13.25 49.48
N GLN A 357 2.37 -12.18 48.81
CA GLN A 357 3.33 -11.28 48.16
C GLN A 357 3.65 -10.06 49.06
N ARG A 358 4.95 -9.69 49.09
CA ARG A 358 5.41 -8.49 49.83
C ARG A 358 5.08 -7.20 49.03
N ARG A 359 5.11 -7.26 47.70
CA ARG A 359 4.90 -6.10 46.82
C ARG A 359 3.40 -5.88 46.60
N GLY A 360 2.93 -4.68 46.87
CA GLY A 360 1.57 -4.24 46.54
C GLY A 360 1.49 -3.58 45.14
N TYR A 361 0.28 -3.56 44.61
CA TYR A 361 -0.07 -2.89 43.36
C TYR A 361 -0.82 -1.60 43.70
N ARG A 362 -0.30 -0.45 43.23
CA ARG A 362 -0.84 0.86 43.58
C ARG A 362 -2.11 1.18 42.77
N ASP A 363 -3.05 1.86 43.43
CA ASP A 363 -4.17 2.48 42.75
C ASP A 363 -3.77 3.84 42.17
N SER A 364 -4.65 4.47 41.38
CA SER A 364 -4.45 5.79 40.81
C SER A 364 -4.42 6.90 41.87
N HIS A 365 -5.04 6.66 43.03
CA HIS A 365 -5.07 7.56 44.19
C HIS A 365 -4.45 6.87 45.41
N THR A 366 -3.49 7.49 46.05
CA THR A 366 -2.70 6.91 47.18
C THR A 366 -3.56 6.59 48.41
N GLY A 367 -4.60 7.38 48.66
CA GLY A 367 -5.55 7.14 49.75
C GLY A 367 -6.67 6.15 49.39
N GLY A 368 -6.66 5.61 48.18
CA GLY A 368 -7.75 4.79 47.66
C GLY A 368 -8.98 5.56 47.27
N HIS A 369 -9.97 4.83 46.75
CA HIS A 369 -11.26 5.40 46.27
C HIS A 369 -12.45 5.00 47.15
N GLY A 370 -12.18 4.26 48.25
CA GLY A 370 -13.23 3.72 49.09
C GLY A 370 -14.06 2.63 48.38
N TRP A 371 -15.30 2.46 48.78
CA TRP A 371 -16.23 1.51 48.17
C TRP A 371 -16.55 1.89 46.73
N THR A 372 -16.28 1.00 45.80
CA THR A 372 -16.28 1.23 44.34
C THR A 372 -17.13 0.17 43.64
N ASP A 373 -18.22 0.59 43.01
CA ASP A 373 -19.05 -0.22 42.11
C ASP A 373 -18.55 -0.14 40.66
N ALA A 374 -19.25 -0.83 39.75
CA ALA A 374 -18.86 -0.91 38.34
C ALA A 374 -18.78 0.47 37.65
N ARG A 375 -19.78 1.35 37.89
CA ARG A 375 -19.84 2.69 37.28
C ARG A 375 -18.71 3.60 37.78
N LYS A 376 -18.48 3.60 39.08
CA LYS A 376 -17.39 4.36 39.71
C LYS A 376 -16.03 3.83 39.30
N ALA A 377 -15.87 2.53 39.17
CA ALA A 377 -14.62 1.91 38.70
C ALA A 377 -14.21 2.42 37.33
N ILE A 378 -15.16 2.61 36.40
CA ILE A 378 -14.91 3.21 35.08
C ILE A 378 -14.63 4.70 35.21
N ALA A 379 -15.48 5.45 35.91
CA ALA A 379 -15.44 6.91 35.99
C ALA A 379 -14.13 7.43 36.61
N ASP A 380 -13.77 6.88 37.78
CA ASP A 380 -12.60 7.29 38.57
C ASP A 380 -11.35 6.46 38.21
N SER A 381 -11.48 5.53 37.26
CA SER A 381 -10.38 4.66 36.76
C SER A 381 -9.71 3.83 37.88
N VAL A 382 -10.49 3.27 38.80
CA VAL A 382 -10.01 2.57 40.01
C VAL A 382 -9.30 1.27 39.68
N ASN A 383 -7.98 1.19 39.88
CA ASN A 383 -7.18 0.00 39.54
C ASN A 383 -7.55 -1.22 40.41
N THR A 384 -7.77 -1.02 41.72
CA THR A 384 -8.07 -2.10 42.67
C THR A 384 -9.29 -2.92 42.26
N TYR A 385 -10.32 -2.29 41.67
CA TYR A 385 -11.49 -3.00 41.17
C TYR A 385 -11.11 -4.02 40.08
N TYR A 386 -10.23 -3.63 39.15
CA TYR A 386 -9.82 -4.48 38.02
C TYR A 386 -8.78 -5.52 38.42
N TYR A 387 -7.91 -5.20 39.38
CA TYR A 387 -7.00 -6.20 39.97
C TYR A 387 -7.79 -7.37 40.57
N ARG A 388 -8.81 -7.07 41.35
CA ARG A 388 -9.68 -8.07 41.93
C ARG A 388 -10.47 -8.85 40.89
N LEU A 389 -11.14 -8.13 39.99
CA LEU A 389 -11.92 -8.73 38.91
C LEU A 389 -11.09 -9.69 38.06
N SER A 390 -9.87 -9.32 37.70
CA SER A 390 -9.02 -10.16 36.85
C SER A 390 -8.55 -11.45 37.53
N LEU A 391 -8.27 -11.39 38.83
CA LEU A 391 -7.94 -12.62 39.61
C LEU A 391 -9.14 -13.53 39.75
N ASP A 392 -10.33 -12.97 40.00
CA ASP A 392 -11.57 -13.75 40.11
C ASP A 392 -11.97 -14.37 38.75
N MET A 393 -11.69 -13.68 37.63
CA MET A 393 -11.95 -14.14 36.28
C MET A 393 -10.95 -15.19 35.81
N GLY A 394 -9.68 -15.03 36.15
CA GLY A 394 -8.56 -15.78 35.62
C GLY A 394 -8.18 -15.41 34.18
N ILE A 395 -6.91 -15.63 33.85
CA ILE A 395 -6.37 -15.16 32.57
C ILE A 395 -7.04 -15.77 31.34
N ARG A 396 -7.45 -17.01 31.35
CA ARG A 396 -8.07 -17.66 30.19
C ARG A 396 -9.39 -17.00 29.79
N LYS A 397 -10.27 -16.80 30.77
CA LYS A 397 -11.56 -16.14 30.54
C LYS A 397 -11.39 -14.67 30.17
N PHE A 398 -10.38 -14.01 30.77
CA PHE A 398 -9.96 -12.68 30.41
C PHE A 398 -9.57 -12.59 28.91
N ASP A 399 -8.73 -13.51 28.42
CA ASP A 399 -8.29 -13.54 27.03
C ASP A 399 -9.45 -13.84 26.06
N GLU A 400 -10.35 -14.76 26.42
CA GLU A 400 -11.54 -15.10 25.62
C GLU A 400 -12.43 -13.86 25.38
N TYR A 401 -12.74 -13.10 26.44
CA TYR A 401 -13.54 -11.88 26.30
C TYR A 401 -12.84 -10.81 25.49
N LEU A 402 -11.55 -10.59 25.72
CA LEU A 402 -10.83 -9.54 24.99
C LEU A 402 -10.57 -9.90 23.53
N ALA A 403 -10.39 -11.18 23.21
CA ALA A 403 -10.40 -11.65 21.82
C ALA A 403 -11.78 -11.45 21.16
N LEU A 404 -12.87 -11.70 21.90
CA LEU A 404 -14.22 -11.40 21.44
C LEU A 404 -14.40 -9.89 21.12
N TYR A 405 -13.74 -9.04 21.87
CA TYR A 405 -13.79 -7.57 21.67
C TYR A 405 -12.86 -7.04 20.58
N GLY A 406 -12.12 -7.94 19.89
CA GLY A 406 -11.31 -7.59 18.71
C GLY A 406 -9.81 -7.42 18.97
N PHE A 407 -9.31 -7.74 20.17
CA PHE A 407 -7.88 -7.67 20.47
C PHE A 407 -7.13 -8.95 20.08
N GLY A 408 -5.84 -8.83 19.80
CA GLY A 408 -4.97 -9.94 19.45
C GLY A 408 -5.06 -10.41 18.00
N ALA A 409 -5.89 -9.80 17.19
CA ALA A 409 -6.03 -10.07 15.76
C ALA A 409 -6.21 -8.76 14.97
N PRO A 410 -5.90 -8.72 13.66
CA PRO A 410 -6.24 -7.60 12.81
C PRO A 410 -7.74 -7.30 12.82
N THR A 411 -8.12 -6.01 12.74
CA THR A 411 -9.53 -5.59 12.64
C THR A 411 -10.14 -5.95 11.30
N GLY A 412 -9.29 -6.17 10.29
CA GLY A 412 -9.65 -6.45 8.91
C GLY A 412 -9.97 -5.20 8.10
N ILE A 413 -9.50 -4.02 8.55
CA ILE A 413 -9.62 -2.80 7.75
C ILE A 413 -9.05 -3.00 6.34
N ASP A 414 -9.64 -2.35 5.38
CA ASP A 414 -9.21 -2.34 3.98
C ASP A 414 -7.94 -1.49 3.74
N LEU A 415 -6.92 -1.79 4.54
CA LEU A 415 -5.60 -1.14 4.51
C LEU A 415 -4.50 -2.20 4.65
N ALA A 416 -3.48 -2.13 3.80
CA ALA A 416 -2.40 -3.12 3.83
C ALA A 416 -1.51 -2.97 5.06
N GLY A 417 -1.07 -4.11 5.63
CA GLY A 417 -0.03 -4.14 6.66
C GLY A 417 -0.53 -3.92 8.09
N GLU A 418 -1.78 -4.23 8.39
CA GLU A 418 -2.33 -4.12 9.75
C GLU A 418 -1.69 -5.13 10.71
N SER A 419 -1.36 -4.68 11.92
CA SER A 419 -0.88 -5.49 13.04
C SER A 419 -2.03 -6.00 13.90
N GLY A 420 -2.00 -7.25 14.30
CA GLY A 420 -2.95 -7.81 15.28
C GLY A 420 -2.70 -7.38 16.73
N GLY A 421 -1.62 -6.63 16.99
CA GLY A 421 -1.24 -6.32 18.36
C GLY A 421 -0.75 -7.54 19.15
N ILE A 422 -0.80 -7.46 20.46
CA ILE A 422 -0.51 -8.57 21.40
C ILE A 422 -1.60 -8.60 22.46
N LEU A 423 -2.36 -9.68 22.51
CA LEU A 423 -3.21 -10.04 23.64
C LEU A 423 -2.37 -10.92 24.57
N PRO A 424 -2.07 -10.46 25.82
CA PRO A 424 -1.21 -11.18 26.73
C PRO A 424 -1.83 -12.50 27.18
N SER A 425 -1.16 -13.62 26.97
CA SER A 425 -1.60 -14.93 27.43
C SER A 425 -0.42 -15.77 27.96
N PRO A 426 -0.69 -16.84 28.75
CA PRO A 426 0.34 -17.78 29.15
C PRO A 426 1.10 -18.39 27.97
N GLU A 427 0.40 -18.72 26.89
CA GLU A 427 0.95 -19.30 25.66
C GLU A 427 1.86 -18.28 24.94
N TRP A 428 1.40 -17.02 24.83
CA TRP A 428 2.19 -15.96 24.25
C TRP A 428 3.48 -15.72 25.05
N LYS A 429 3.40 -15.65 26.39
CA LYS A 429 4.55 -15.46 27.29
C LYS A 429 5.53 -16.62 27.17
N ALA A 430 5.06 -17.86 27.18
CA ALA A 430 5.89 -19.05 27.03
C ALA A 430 6.66 -19.07 25.70
N LYS A 431 6.06 -18.55 24.64
CA LYS A 431 6.68 -18.47 23.30
C LYS A 431 7.66 -17.30 23.18
N ASN A 432 7.28 -16.10 23.63
CA ASN A 432 7.96 -14.85 23.28
C ASN A 432 8.77 -14.21 24.42
N ALA A 433 8.50 -14.60 25.68
CA ALA A 433 9.12 -14.01 26.88
C ALA A 433 9.66 -15.09 27.85
N LYS A 434 10.21 -16.19 27.34
CA LYS A 434 10.70 -17.36 28.10
C LYS A 434 11.61 -16.99 29.26
N LYS A 435 12.48 -15.99 29.12
CA LYS A 435 13.41 -15.52 30.15
C LYS A 435 12.70 -14.92 31.37
N GLN A 436 11.41 -14.54 31.24
CA GLN A 436 10.62 -13.95 32.33
C GLN A 436 9.84 -15.01 33.14
N GLY A 437 10.10 -16.29 32.89
CA GLY A 437 9.44 -17.41 33.56
C GLY A 437 8.00 -17.67 33.11
N PRO A 438 7.28 -18.57 33.85
CA PRO A 438 5.89 -18.88 33.52
C PRO A 438 4.94 -17.71 33.79
N TRP A 439 3.68 -17.85 33.48
CA TRP A 439 2.65 -16.86 33.82
C TRP A 439 2.39 -16.87 35.35
N TYR A 440 2.46 -15.70 35.93
CA TYR A 440 2.21 -15.47 37.34
C TYR A 440 0.89 -14.71 37.56
N PRO A 441 0.23 -14.81 38.74
CA PRO A 441 -0.94 -14.01 39.07
C PRO A 441 -0.70 -12.50 38.93
N GLY A 442 0.53 -12.02 39.16
CA GLY A 442 0.92 -10.64 38.96
C GLY A 442 0.86 -10.19 37.49
N ASP A 443 1.12 -11.08 36.54
CA ASP A 443 0.96 -10.77 35.11
C ASP A 443 -0.50 -10.50 34.76
N THR A 444 -1.43 -11.29 35.34
CA THR A 444 -2.89 -11.08 35.16
C THR A 444 -3.33 -9.73 35.75
N VAL A 445 -2.84 -9.38 36.94
CA VAL A 445 -3.15 -8.11 37.60
C VAL A 445 -2.66 -6.92 36.73
N ILE A 446 -1.42 -6.96 36.25
CA ILE A 446 -0.88 -5.90 35.40
C ILE A 446 -1.63 -5.83 34.05
N SER A 447 -1.98 -6.98 33.48
CA SER A 447 -2.74 -7.04 32.23
C SER A 447 -4.14 -6.41 32.38
N SER A 448 -4.77 -6.48 33.56
CA SER A 448 -6.11 -5.94 33.81
C SER A 448 -6.20 -4.41 33.74
N ILE A 449 -5.09 -3.73 33.84
CA ILE A 449 -5.02 -2.28 33.64
C ILE A 449 -4.40 -1.90 32.28
N GLY A 450 -4.31 -2.86 31.37
CA GLY A 450 -3.83 -2.64 30.01
C GLY A 450 -2.32 -2.40 29.90
N GLN A 451 -1.55 -2.94 30.84
CA GLN A 451 -0.10 -2.83 30.87
C GLN A 451 0.59 -4.21 30.79
N GLY A 452 1.91 -4.24 30.95
CA GLY A 452 2.69 -5.48 30.83
C GLY A 452 2.97 -5.84 29.37
N PHE A 453 2.55 -7.02 28.94
CA PHE A 453 2.81 -7.51 27.55
C PHE A 453 1.86 -6.97 26.49
N TRP A 454 0.86 -6.18 26.86
CA TRP A 454 -0.12 -5.61 25.94
C TRP A 454 0.49 -4.80 24.80
N LYS A 455 -0.03 -5.06 23.62
CA LYS A 455 0.09 -4.14 22.47
C LYS A 455 -1.24 -4.10 21.73
N ALA A 456 -1.93 -2.97 21.80
CA ALA A 456 -3.14 -2.71 21.01
C ALA A 456 -2.87 -1.60 20.01
N THR A 457 -3.50 -1.68 18.85
CA THR A 457 -3.45 -0.57 17.89
C THR A 457 -4.53 0.46 18.24
N PRO A 458 -4.33 1.74 17.92
CA PRO A 458 -5.39 2.76 18.06
C PRO A 458 -6.66 2.38 17.30
N LEU A 459 -6.53 1.71 16.17
CA LEU A 459 -7.68 1.22 15.40
C LEU A 459 -8.47 0.14 16.15
N GLN A 460 -7.80 -0.81 16.81
CA GLN A 460 -8.48 -1.81 17.66
C GLN A 460 -9.24 -1.15 18.82
N LEU A 461 -8.64 -0.15 19.45
CA LEU A 461 -9.30 0.62 20.51
C LEU A 461 -10.51 1.38 19.99
N ALA A 462 -10.40 2.01 18.82
CA ALA A 462 -11.53 2.71 18.19
C ALA A 462 -12.66 1.74 17.81
N GLN A 463 -12.34 0.59 17.22
CA GLN A 463 -13.31 -0.45 16.85
C GLN A 463 -14.06 -0.99 18.07
N SER A 464 -13.35 -1.36 19.14
CA SER A 464 -13.97 -1.88 20.37
C SER A 464 -14.81 -0.81 21.08
N THR A 465 -14.38 0.46 21.05
CA THR A 465 -15.15 1.59 21.59
C THR A 465 -16.41 1.84 20.76
N ALA A 466 -16.33 1.76 19.43
CA ALA A 466 -17.49 1.87 18.54
C ALA A 466 -18.52 0.77 18.82
N ALA A 467 -18.07 -0.46 19.14
CA ALA A 467 -18.98 -1.54 19.51
C ALA A 467 -19.74 -1.24 20.82
N LEU A 468 -19.08 -0.63 21.82
CA LEU A 468 -19.76 -0.18 23.05
C LEU A 468 -20.83 0.90 22.76
N ALA A 469 -20.63 1.72 21.75
CA ALA A 469 -21.56 2.77 21.34
C ALA A 469 -22.73 2.23 20.49
N ASP A 470 -22.53 1.15 19.71
CA ASP A 470 -23.54 0.57 18.79
C ASP A 470 -24.20 -0.70 19.35
N GLY A 471 -24.57 -0.69 20.60
CA GLY A 471 -25.33 -1.81 21.19
C GLY A 471 -24.58 -3.16 21.19
N GLY A 472 -23.26 -3.15 21.25
CA GLY A 472 -22.42 -4.34 21.26
C GLY A 472 -22.11 -4.92 19.87
N ARG A 473 -22.35 -4.20 18.80
CA ARG A 473 -22.06 -4.63 17.42
C ARG A 473 -20.64 -4.26 17.04
N LEU A 474 -19.74 -5.24 17.02
CA LEU A 474 -18.36 -5.08 16.52
C LEU A 474 -18.36 -5.16 15.00
N ARG A 475 -18.26 -4.00 14.35
CA ARG A 475 -18.20 -3.88 12.90
C ARG A 475 -16.76 -3.89 12.42
N ARG A 476 -16.56 -4.38 11.20
CA ARG A 476 -15.30 -4.22 10.49
C ARG A 476 -15.12 -2.74 10.13
N PRO A 477 -14.03 -2.06 10.56
CA PRO A 477 -13.71 -0.72 10.08
C PRO A 477 -13.39 -0.76 8.59
N HIS A 478 -13.81 0.26 7.83
CA HIS A 478 -13.50 0.35 6.41
C HIS A 478 -13.30 1.79 5.96
N LEU A 479 -12.43 1.95 4.97
CA LEU A 479 -12.09 3.23 4.35
C LEU A 479 -12.87 3.45 3.06
N VAL A 480 -13.02 2.40 2.23
CA VAL A 480 -13.74 2.52 0.96
C VAL A 480 -15.22 2.20 1.16
N LYS A 481 -16.04 3.17 0.80
CA LYS A 481 -17.50 3.09 0.88
C LYS A 481 -18.11 2.64 -0.43
N GLU A 482 -17.69 3.24 -1.54
CA GLU A 482 -18.27 3.06 -2.86
C GLU A 482 -17.19 2.94 -3.92
N ARG A 483 -17.49 2.23 -4.99
CA ARG A 483 -16.68 2.16 -6.21
C ARG A 483 -17.50 2.57 -7.43
N ARG A 484 -16.83 2.99 -8.48
CA ARG A 484 -17.39 3.29 -9.79
C ARG A 484 -16.45 2.75 -10.86
N ASP A 485 -16.93 1.79 -11.64
CA ASP A 485 -16.10 1.07 -12.63
C ASP A 485 -15.81 1.91 -13.88
N ASP A 486 -16.65 2.92 -14.17
CA ASP A 486 -16.49 3.86 -15.28
C ASP A 486 -17.13 5.19 -14.90
N PHE A 487 -16.64 6.29 -15.49
CA PHE A 487 -17.16 7.64 -15.21
C PHE A 487 -18.67 7.77 -15.47
N ASP A 488 -19.19 7.10 -16.49
CA ASP A 488 -20.60 7.12 -16.86
C ASP A 488 -21.47 6.14 -16.05
N ARG A 489 -20.88 5.36 -15.16
CA ARG A 489 -21.61 4.43 -14.31
C ARG A 489 -21.95 5.01 -12.94
N PRO A 490 -23.05 4.59 -12.32
CA PRO A 490 -23.39 5.00 -10.96
C PRO A 490 -22.40 4.42 -9.95
N TRP A 491 -22.26 5.09 -8.82
CA TRP A 491 -21.53 4.56 -7.68
C TRP A 491 -22.23 3.34 -7.10
N SER A 492 -21.48 2.29 -6.79
CA SER A 492 -21.95 1.08 -6.14
C SER A 492 -21.31 0.92 -4.77
N MET A 493 -22.12 0.60 -3.75
CA MET A 493 -21.63 0.33 -2.40
C MET A 493 -20.76 -0.93 -2.39
N LEU A 494 -19.67 -0.91 -1.63
CA LEU A 494 -18.92 -2.11 -1.30
C LEU A 494 -19.59 -2.82 -0.12
N GLU A 495 -19.96 -4.08 -0.31
CA GLU A 495 -20.57 -4.89 0.75
C GLU A 495 -19.61 -5.06 1.93
N GLN A 496 -20.14 -4.85 3.13
CA GLN A 496 -19.43 -5.06 4.38
C GLN A 496 -19.97 -6.31 5.08
N PRO A 497 -19.10 -7.07 5.78
CA PRO A 497 -19.54 -8.24 6.51
C PRO A 497 -20.50 -7.84 7.65
N ALA A 498 -21.39 -8.76 8.01
CA ALA A 498 -22.29 -8.58 9.14
C ALA A 498 -21.49 -8.36 10.45
N PRO A 499 -21.95 -7.49 11.35
CA PRO A 499 -21.27 -7.24 12.61
C PRO A 499 -21.33 -8.46 13.53
N ARG A 500 -20.25 -8.68 14.31
CA ARG A 500 -20.23 -9.66 15.38
C ARG A 500 -20.75 -9.03 16.67
N MET A 501 -21.57 -9.75 17.43
CA MET A 501 -22.02 -9.28 18.75
C MET A 501 -20.94 -9.57 19.81
N ILE A 502 -20.57 -8.55 20.57
CA ILE A 502 -19.65 -8.69 21.72
C ILE A 502 -20.42 -8.93 23.02
N THR A 503 -21.69 -8.54 23.08
CA THR A 503 -22.63 -8.81 24.17
C THR A 503 -24.05 -8.81 23.62
N HIS A 504 -24.93 -9.59 24.27
CA HIS A 504 -26.38 -9.59 24.05
C HIS A 504 -27.14 -8.95 25.22
N ASN A 505 -26.40 -8.52 26.26
CA ASN A 505 -27.01 -7.92 27.45
C ASN A 505 -26.98 -6.38 27.38
N SER A 506 -28.08 -5.79 26.91
CA SER A 506 -28.21 -4.34 26.80
C SER A 506 -28.16 -3.63 28.15
N ALA A 507 -28.61 -4.26 29.25
CA ALA A 507 -28.55 -3.67 30.58
C ALA A 507 -27.10 -3.55 31.06
N ASN A 508 -26.27 -4.58 30.86
CA ASN A 508 -24.84 -4.51 31.17
C ASN A 508 -24.15 -3.42 30.36
N LEU A 509 -24.46 -3.33 29.06
CA LEU A 509 -23.89 -2.30 28.18
C LEU A 509 -24.28 -0.88 28.63
N GLN A 510 -25.52 -0.69 29.09
CA GLN A 510 -25.95 0.59 29.63
C GLN A 510 -25.14 1.01 30.88
N VAL A 511 -24.80 0.06 31.77
CA VAL A 511 -23.92 0.32 32.93
C VAL A 511 -22.56 0.84 32.47
N ILE A 512 -22.00 0.26 31.41
CA ILE A 512 -20.71 0.69 30.85
C ILE A 512 -20.84 2.11 30.30
N GLN A 513 -21.86 2.40 29.49
CA GLN A 513 -22.09 3.72 28.89
C GLN A 513 -22.28 4.78 29.98
N GLU A 514 -23.05 4.48 31.04
CA GLU A 514 -23.24 5.38 32.19
C GLU A 514 -21.90 5.66 32.90
N GLY A 515 -21.07 4.64 33.14
CA GLY A 515 -19.73 4.79 33.70
C GLY A 515 -18.82 5.68 32.83
N MET A 516 -18.87 5.48 31.51
CA MET A 516 -18.12 6.30 30.56
C MET A 516 -18.62 7.74 30.49
N VAL A 517 -19.93 7.98 30.60
CA VAL A 517 -20.51 9.33 30.73
C VAL A 517 -20.02 9.99 32.01
N ARG A 518 -20.02 9.27 33.14
CA ARG A 518 -19.50 9.79 34.42
C ARG A 518 -18.00 10.10 34.37
N THR A 519 -17.21 9.43 33.55
CA THR A 519 -15.80 9.76 33.33
C THR A 519 -15.60 11.19 32.87
N VAL A 520 -16.55 11.73 32.06
CA VAL A 520 -16.48 13.09 31.50
C VAL A 520 -17.34 14.08 32.31
N HIS A 521 -18.52 13.67 32.74
CA HIS A 521 -19.50 14.59 33.35
C HIS A 521 -19.72 14.36 34.85
N GLY A 522 -19.13 13.32 35.43
CA GLY A 522 -19.26 13.03 36.87
C GLY A 522 -18.29 13.84 37.72
N PRO A 523 -18.60 14.03 39.03
CA PRO A 523 -17.77 14.86 39.93
C PRO A 523 -16.35 14.33 40.13
N GLY A 524 -16.13 13.02 40.10
CA GLY A 524 -14.81 12.36 40.20
C GLY A 524 -14.22 11.93 38.86
N GLY A 525 -14.85 12.26 37.72
CA GLY A 525 -14.48 11.79 36.40
C GLY A 525 -13.09 12.24 35.96
N THR A 526 -12.27 11.29 35.51
CA THR A 526 -10.86 11.53 35.12
C THR A 526 -10.71 12.42 33.88
N ALA A 527 -11.77 12.61 33.08
CA ALA A 527 -11.79 13.47 31.90
C ALA A 527 -12.70 14.70 32.06
N ARG A 528 -13.03 15.07 33.30
CA ARG A 528 -14.00 16.15 33.58
C ARG A 528 -13.60 17.48 32.93
N VAL A 529 -12.32 17.75 32.77
CA VAL A 529 -11.82 18.99 32.16
C VAL A 529 -12.37 19.22 30.75
N ILE A 530 -12.61 18.17 29.97
CA ILE A 530 -13.14 18.29 28.60
C ILE A 530 -14.66 18.56 28.56
N SER A 531 -15.36 18.46 29.68
CA SER A 531 -16.82 18.75 29.71
C SER A 531 -17.15 20.23 29.73
N TYR A 532 -16.19 21.10 30.06
CA TYR A 532 -16.42 22.54 30.17
C TYR A 532 -16.65 23.19 28.81
N GLY A 533 -17.75 23.93 28.67
CA GLY A 533 -18.05 24.68 27.44
C GLY A 533 -18.55 23.87 26.26
N ILE A 534 -18.77 22.57 26.40
CA ILE A 534 -19.33 21.76 25.32
C ILE A 534 -20.86 21.62 25.48
N PRO A 535 -21.65 21.80 24.38
CA PRO A 535 -23.12 21.76 24.43
C PRO A 535 -23.70 20.34 24.30
N TYR A 536 -22.87 19.29 24.27
CA TYR A 536 -23.28 17.90 24.05
C TYR A 536 -22.67 16.96 25.09
N ARG A 537 -23.24 15.75 25.22
CA ARG A 537 -22.71 14.73 26.13
C ARG A 537 -21.65 13.88 25.47
N ILE A 538 -20.57 13.63 26.18
CA ILE A 538 -19.48 12.74 25.79
C ILE A 538 -19.44 11.58 26.78
N ALA A 539 -19.29 10.37 26.25
CA ALA A 539 -18.88 9.18 27.00
C ALA A 539 -17.41 8.87 26.64
N GLY A 540 -16.56 8.64 27.62
CA GLY A 540 -15.14 8.45 27.35
C GLY A 540 -14.43 7.63 28.42
N LYS A 541 -13.16 7.30 28.14
CA LYS A 541 -12.23 6.70 29.09
C LYS A 541 -10.81 7.20 28.83
N THR A 542 -10.18 7.69 29.88
CA THR A 542 -8.76 8.08 29.86
C THR A 542 -7.84 6.86 29.88
N GLY A 543 -6.70 6.93 29.19
CA GLY A 543 -5.58 5.98 29.24
C GLY A 543 -4.35 6.65 29.83
N THR A 544 -3.48 5.84 30.48
CA THR A 544 -2.18 6.30 31.01
C THR A 544 -1.15 5.21 30.78
#